data_821fe388724f48d8bd3ba3cfc8e216b3
#
_entry.id   821fe388724f48d8bd3ba3cfc8e216b3
#
_cell.length_a   1.000
_cell.length_b   1.000
_cell.length_c   1.000
_cell.angle_alpha   90.00
_cell.angle_beta   90.00
_cell.angle_gamma   90.00
#
_symmetry.space_group_name_H-M   'P 1'
#
loop_
_entity.id
_entity.type
_entity.pdbx_description
1 polymer ?
#
loop_
_entity_poly.entity_id
_entity_poly.type
_entity_poly.pdbx_seq_one_letter_code
_entity_poly.pdbx_strand_id
1 'polypeptide(L)'
;DRTDVETIVNRSLSRLGVDQVDLVQFHWWKYEAKSYLAAMEELFKLKDAGKIRHIGVTNFDVERLSEMVDAGLKPASIQVQYSMIDTRAEDEMAQYCLENGIGILCYGTVAGGFFSERFLGASEPTQVDTRSSVKYQLIIKEFGGWSLFQELLKVLDGIAKSHNTDIGTIASAYIVNRPGVAAVIVGARNLSHLESN
;
A
#
# COMPACT_ATOMS: atom_id res chain seq x y z
N ASP A 1 -13.69 17.61 12.16
CA ASP A 1 -14.05 19.02 12.04
C ASP A 1 -13.57 19.54 10.69
N ARG A 2 -14.43 20.27 9.96
CA ARG A 2 -14.14 20.85 8.62
C ARG A 2 -12.88 21.70 8.63
N THR A 3 -12.70 22.51 9.65
CA THR A 3 -11.55 23.41 9.82
C THR A 3 -10.24 22.61 9.85
N ASP A 4 -10.26 21.42 10.45
CA ASP A 4 -9.08 20.60 10.58
C ASP A 4 -8.67 20.00 9.22
N VAL A 5 -9.62 19.48 8.44
CA VAL A 5 -9.35 18.89 7.11
C VAL A 5 -8.81 19.96 6.16
N GLU A 6 -9.47 21.09 6.05
CA GLU A 6 -9.04 22.20 5.18
C GLU A 6 -7.67 22.74 5.60
N THR A 7 -7.44 22.92 6.89
CA THR A 7 -6.16 23.40 7.43
C THR A 7 -5.01 22.45 7.10
N ILE A 8 -5.25 21.13 7.20
CA ILE A 8 -4.24 20.11 6.87
C ILE A 8 -3.91 20.13 5.37
N VAL A 9 -4.92 20.20 4.52
CA VAL A 9 -4.72 20.28 3.06
C VAL A 9 -3.99 21.54 2.66
N ASN A 10 -4.43 22.71 3.15
CA ASN A 10 -3.77 24.00 2.86
C ASN A 10 -2.31 24.03 3.32
N ARG A 11 -2.01 23.43 4.48
CA ARG A 11 -0.63 23.26 4.95
C ARG A 11 0.19 22.37 4.03
N SER A 12 -0.39 21.32 3.49
CA SER A 12 0.29 20.42 2.54
C SER A 12 0.58 21.16 1.23
N LEU A 13 -0.39 21.89 0.68
CA LEU A 13 -0.21 22.74 -0.51
C LEU A 13 0.93 23.73 -0.32
N SER A 14 0.91 24.48 0.80
CA SER A 14 1.96 25.46 1.12
C SER A 14 3.35 24.81 1.25
N ARG A 15 3.47 23.63 1.86
CA ARG A 15 4.75 22.93 2.02
C ARG A 15 5.29 22.36 0.73
N LEU A 16 4.41 21.93 -0.17
CA LEU A 16 4.77 21.44 -1.50
C LEU A 16 5.01 22.55 -2.51
N GLY A 17 4.57 23.78 -2.23
CA GLY A 17 4.67 24.92 -3.14
C GLY A 17 3.78 24.77 -4.36
N VAL A 18 2.60 24.16 -4.21
CA VAL A 18 1.64 23.92 -5.30
C VAL A 18 0.25 24.41 -4.94
N ASP A 19 -0.55 24.75 -5.94
CA ASP A 19 -1.95 25.16 -5.75
C ASP A 19 -2.92 23.99 -5.70
N GLN A 20 -2.53 22.86 -6.26
CA GLN A 20 -3.31 21.62 -6.27
C GLN A 20 -2.40 20.42 -6.01
N VAL A 21 -2.82 19.50 -5.14
CA VAL A 21 -2.19 18.17 -4.99
C VAL A 21 -2.84 17.16 -5.92
N ASP A 22 -2.04 16.27 -6.51
CA ASP A 22 -2.55 15.25 -7.43
C ASP A 22 -3.36 14.19 -6.71
N LEU A 23 -2.91 13.73 -5.54
CA LEU A 23 -3.56 12.68 -4.77
C LEU A 23 -3.40 12.93 -3.27
N VAL A 24 -4.52 12.94 -2.56
CA VAL A 24 -4.56 12.87 -1.09
C VAL A 24 -4.95 11.46 -0.69
N GLN A 25 -4.09 10.78 0.07
CA GLN A 25 -4.39 9.48 0.66
C GLN A 25 -4.94 9.67 2.07
N PHE A 26 -6.26 9.48 2.22
CA PHE A 26 -6.95 9.60 3.50
C PHE A 26 -6.75 8.33 4.33
N HIS A 27 -6.35 8.49 5.58
CA HIS A 27 -6.15 7.41 6.54
C HIS A 27 -6.98 7.66 7.80
N TRP A 28 -7.64 6.61 8.31
CA TRP A 28 -8.48 6.66 9.50
C TRP A 28 -8.09 5.55 10.47
N TRP A 29 -8.12 5.85 11.79
CA TRP A 29 -7.67 4.91 12.81
C TRP A 29 -8.77 4.34 13.69
N LYS A 30 -9.90 5.06 13.83
CA LYS A 30 -11.00 4.72 14.74
C LYS A 30 -12.25 4.38 13.94
N TYR A 31 -12.28 3.20 13.36
CA TYR A 31 -13.35 2.77 12.45
C TYR A 31 -14.74 2.67 13.11
N GLU A 32 -14.79 2.55 14.47
CA GLU A 32 -16.05 2.60 15.22
C GLU A 32 -16.74 3.96 15.13
N ALA A 33 -15.96 5.01 14.91
CA ALA A 33 -16.49 6.36 14.69
C ALA A 33 -16.69 6.60 13.18
N LYS A 34 -17.95 6.59 12.72
CA LYS A 34 -18.30 6.84 11.31
C LYS A 34 -18.00 8.27 10.82
N SER A 35 -17.32 9.09 11.60
CA SER A 35 -16.88 10.44 11.21
C SER A 35 -15.87 10.48 10.07
N TYR A 36 -15.37 9.32 9.60
CA TYR A 36 -14.59 9.25 8.36
C TYR A 36 -15.41 9.67 7.14
N LEU A 37 -16.74 9.40 7.09
CA LEU A 37 -17.60 9.89 6.00
C LEU A 37 -17.65 11.41 5.96
N ALA A 38 -17.86 12.06 7.11
CA ALA A 38 -17.85 13.52 7.19
C ALA A 38 -16.47 14.12 6.79
N ALA A 39 -15.37 13.46 7.16
CA ALA A 39 -14.03 13.88 6.72
C ALA A 39 -13.85 13.71 5.20
N MET A 40 -14.36 12.63 4.62
CA MET A 40 -14.37 12.40 3.17
C MET A 40 -15.20 13.47 2.44
N GLU A 41 -16.40 13.83 2.95
CA GLU A 41 -17.20 14.92 2.38
C GLU A 41 -16.42 16.24 2.32
N GLU A 42 -15.67 16.59 3.37
CA GLU A 42 -14.85 17.78 3.36
C GLU A 42 -13.68 17.70 2.36
N LEU A 43 -13.05 16.54 2.20
CA LEU A 43 -12.04 16.32 1.16
C LEU A 43 -12.65 16.47 -0.25
N PHE A 44 -13.87 15.96 -0.49
CA PHE A 44 -14.54 16.12 -1.78
C PHE A 44 -14.90 17.58 -2.07
N LYS A 45 -15.32 18.38 -1.07
CA LYS A 45 -15.49 19.84 -1.23
C LYS A 45 -14.19 20.53 -1.63
N LEU A 46 -13.05 20.10 -1.07
CA LEU A 46 -11.73 20.66 -1.45
C LEU A 46 -11.29 20.20 -2.85
N LYS A 47 -11.70 19.00 -3.27
CA LYS A 47 -11.53 18.54 -4.65
C LYS A 47 -12.34 19.40 -5.62
N ASP A 48 -13.62 19.67 -5.33
CA ASP A 48 -14.48 20.51 -6.15
C ASP A 48 -13.97 21.96 -6.21
N ALA A 49 -13.33 22.43 -5.13
CA ALA A 49 -12.64 23.72 -5.08
C ALA A 49 -11.28 23.74 -5.82
N GLY A 50 -10.87 22.63 -6.44
CA GLY A 50 -9.64 22.52 -7.23
C GLY A 50 -8.35 22.36 -6.42
N LYS A 51 -8.42 22.20 -5.09
CA LYS A 51 -7.23 22.02 -4.24
C LYS A 51 -6.68 20.58 -4.27
N ILE A 52 -7.51 19.60 -4.62
CA ILE A 52 -7.18 18.18 -4.70
C ILE A 52 -7.66 17.66 -6.05
N ARG A 53 -6.82 16.94 -6.80
CA ARG A 53 -7.22 16.29 -8.05
C ARG A 53 -7.90 14.96 -7.81
N HIS A 54 -7.31 14.10 -7.00
CA HIS A 54 -7.84 12.77 -6.66
C HIS A 54 -7.79 12.53 -5.15
N ILE A 55 -8.78 11.80 -4.65
CA ILE A 55 -8.83 11.33 -3.27
C ILE A 55 -8.69 9.82 -3.29
N GLY A 56 -7.72 9.30 -2.56
CA GLY A 56 -7.57 7.89 -2.25
C GLY A 56 -7.78 7.65 -0.76
N VAL A 57 -7.91 6.39 -0.39
CA VAL A 57 -8.05 5.96 1.00
C VAL A 57 -6.97 4.92 1.36
N THR A 58 -6.73 4.70 2.65
CA THR A 58 -5.68 3.79 3.11
C THR A 58 -6.21 2.84 4.17
N ASN A 59 -6.03 1.54 3.97
CA ASN A 59 -6.35 0.45 4.91
C ASN A 59 -7.84 0.35 5.32
N PHE A 60 -8.75 0.79 4.49
CA PHE A 60 -10.18 0.50 4.67
C PHE A 60 -10.49 -0.91 4.17
N ASP A 61 -11.48 -1.55 4.77
CA ASP A 61 -12.08 -2.79 4.27
C ASP A 61 -13.14 -2.52 3.20
N VAL A 62 -13.66 -3.57 2.57
CA VAL A 62 -14.64 -3.47 1.50
C VAL A 62 -15.96 -2.89 2.00
N GLU A 63 -16.41 -3.25 3.21
CA GLU A 63 -17.65 -2.74 3.81
C GLU A 63 -17.63 -1.21 3.89
N ARG A 64 -16.55 -0.65 4.44
CA ARG A 64 -16.41 0.82 4.59
C ARG A 64 -16.14 1.52 3.27
N LEU A 65 -15.45 0.84 2.36
CA LEU A 65 -15.24 1.36 1.01
C LEU A 65 -16.58 1.45 0.25
N SER A 66 -17.46 0.45 0.41
CA SER A 66 -18.80 0.44 -0.12
C SER A 66 -19.65 1.57 0.48
N GLU A 67 -19.62 1.78 1.80
CA GLU A 67 -20.30 2.91 2.44
C GLU A 67 -19.93 4.27 1.82
N MET A 68 -18.62 4.47 1.49
CA MET A 68 -18.17 5.70 0.82
C MET A 68 -18.71 5.81 -0.60
N VAL A 69 -18.67 4.72 -1.37
CA VAL A 69 -19.18 4.69 -2.75
C VAL A 69 -20.67 4.97 -2.78
N ASP A 70 -21.45 4.32 -1.90
CA ASP A 70 -22.90 4.49 -1.79
C ASP A 70 -23.29 5.91 -1.36
N ALA A 71 -22.43 6.57 -0.57
CA ALA A 71 -22.58 7.98 -0.21
C ALA A 71 -22.17 8.97 -1.33
N GLY A 72 -21.76 8.48 -2.51
CA GLY A 72 -21.26 9.31 -3.61
C GLY A 72 -19.83 9.83 -3.42
N LEU A 73 -19.10 9.32 -2.42
CA LEU A 73 -17.74 9.72 -2.06
C LEU A 73 -16.71 8.72 -2.57
N LYS A 74 -16.85 8.29 -3.83
CA LYS A 74 -16.01 7.25 -4.43
C LYS A 74 -14.54 7.67 -4.51
N PRO A 75 -13.61 6.99 -3.81
CA PRO A 75 -12.17 7.26 -3.92
C PRO A 75 -11.63 6.79 -5.28
N ALA A 76 -10.58 7.43 -5.75
CA ALA A 76 -9.86 7.04 -6.96
C ALA A 76 -8.94 5.84 -6.73
N SER A 77 -8.47 5.65 -5.50
CA SER A 77 -7.58 4.56 -5.13
C SER A 77 -7.75 4.11 -3.68
N ILE A 78 -7.36 2.86 -3.42
CA ILE A 78 -7.16 2.35 -2.08
C ILE A 78 -5.72 1.87 -1.90
N GLN A 79 -5.06 2.32 -0.84
CA GLN A 79 -3.72 1.88 -0.49
C GLN A 79 -3.80 0.79 0.58
N VAL A 80 -3.33 -0.42 0.26
CA VAL A 80 -3.36 -1.58 1.15
C VAL A 80 -2.04 -2.35 1.13
N GLN A 81 -1.79 -3.14 2.19
CA GLN A 81 -0.71 -4.10 2.17
C GLN A 81 -1.08 -5.26 1.25
N TYR A 82 -0.17 -5.58 0.32
CA TYR A 82 -0.32 -6.71 -0.57
C TYR A 82 1.06 -7.24 -0.97
N SER A 83 1.29 -8.51 -0.77
CA SER A 83 2.53 -9.20 -1.14
C SER A 83 2.27 -10.68 -1.36
N MET A 84 3.26 -11.42 -1.85
CA MET A 84 3.16 -12.88 -2.02
C MET A 84 2.88 -13.65 -0.72
N ILE A 85 3.19 -13.07 0.45
CA ILE A 85 2.94 -13.65 1.77
C ILE A 85 1.80 -12.99 2.54
N ASP A 86 1.10 -12.04 1.92
CA ASP A 86 -0.09 -11.37 2.46
C ASP A 86 -1.05 -11.06 1.31
N THR A 87 -1.92 -11.98 1.03
CA THR A 87 -2.85 -11.95 -0.11
C THR A 87 -4.26 -11.49 0.26
N ARG A 88 -4.46 -10.92 1.46
CA ARG A 88 -5.79 -10.49 1.95
C ARG A 88 -6.52 -9.50 1.01
N ALA A 89 -5.78 -8.78 0.16
CA ALA A 89 -6.35 -7.87 -0.83
C ALA A 89 -6.73 -8.56 -2.16
N GLU A 90 -6.47 -9.86 -2.32
CA GLU A 90 -6.59 -10.56 -3.61
C GLU A 90 -8.04 -10.89 -3.99
N ASP A 91 -8.86 -11.24 -3.02
CA ASP A 91 -10.21 -11.73 -3.27
C ASP A 91 -11.23 -10.58 -3.36
N GLU A 92 -11.98 -10.37 -2.29
CA GLU A 92 -13.11 -9.43 -2.24
C GLU A 92 -12.69 -7.99 -2.57
N MET A 93 -11.56 -7.52 -2.06
CA MET A 93 -11.08 -6.14 -2.29
C MET A 93 -10.73 -5.92 -3.76
N ALA A 94 -10.00 -6.85 -4.39
CA ALA A 94 -9.60 -6.72 -5.79
C ALA A 94 -10.82 -6.72 -6.70
N GLN A 95 -11.77 -7.62 -6.47
CA GLN A 95 -13.02 -7.66 -7.22
C GLN A 95 -13.82 -6.36 -7.07
N TYR A 96 -14.05 -5.91 -5.84
CA TYR A 96 -14.79 -4.68 -5.57
C TYR A 96 -14.14 -3.46 -6.24
N CYS A 97 -12.81 -3.36 -6.15
CA CYS A 97 -12.06 -2.27 -6.77
C CYS A 97 -12.18 -2.27 -8.30
N LEU A 98 -12.09 -3.43 -8.95
CA LEU A 98 -12.28 -3.57 -10.39
C LEU A 98 -13.67 -3.14 -10.84
N GLU A 99 -14.71 -3.62 -10.15
CA GLU A 99 -16.12 -3.31 -10.46
C GLU A 99 -16.44 -1.81 -10.30
N ASN A 100 -15.76 -1.14 -9.38
CA ASN A 100 -15.98 0.28 -9.09
C ASN A 100 -14.94 1.22 -9.73
N GLY A 101 -13.96 0.70 -10.46
CA GLY A 101 -12.90 1.52 -11.09
C GLY A 101 -12.02 2.23 -10.05
N ILE A 102 -11.71 1.55 -8.93
CA ILE A 102 -10.83 2.03 -7.86
C ILE A 102 -9.46 1.36 -8.03
N GLY A 103 -8.39 2.14 -8.15
CA GLY A 103 -7.04 1.58 -8.29
C GLY A 103 -6.46 1.11 -6.96
N ILE A 104 -5.89 -0.10 -6.90
CA ILE A 104 -5.19 -0.57 -5.71
C ILE A 104 -3.73 -0.11 -5.75
N LEU A 105 -3.29 0.59 -4.71
CA LEU A 105 -1.89 0.98 -4.49
C LEU A 105 -1.29 0.07 -3.42
N CYS A 106 -0.35 -0.80 -3.81
CA CYS A 106 0.15 -1.84 -2.93
C CYS A 106 1.41 -1.40 -2.21
N TYR A 107 1.42 -1.43 -0.87
CA TYR A 107 2.64 -1.32 -0.09
C TYR A 107 3.04 -2.68 0.50
N GLY A 108 4.32 -2.80 0.87
CA GLY A 108 4.83 -4.01 1.50
C GLY A 108 5.11 -5.16 0.55
N THR A 109 5.17 -4.92 -0.75
CA THR A 109 5.41 -5.93 -1.79
C THR A 109 6.71 -6.70 -1.59
N VAL A 110 7.73 -6.04 -1.03
CA VAL A 110 9.03 -6.65 -0.69
C VAL A 110 9.13 -7.06 0.79
N ALA A 111 8.00 -7.15 1.52
CA ALA A 111 7.95 -7.53 2.93
C ALA A 111 8.98 -6.76 3.80
N GLY A 112 9.06 -5.42 3.64
CA GLY A 112 10.01 -4.59 4.38
C GLY A 112 11.49 -4.88 4.09
N GLY A 113 11.79 -5.51 2.97
CA GLY A 113 13.13 -5.90 2.53
C GLY A 113 13.49 -7.35 2.84
N PHE A 114 12.56 -8.15 3.38
CA PHE A 114 12.78 -9.59 3.56
C PHE A 114 12.84 -10.33 2.23
N PHE A 115 12.13 -9.91 1.20
CA PHE A 115 12.31 -10.39 -0.17
C PHE A 115 13.59 -9.79 -0.75
N SER A 116 14.73 -10.38 -0.41
CA SER A 116 16.05 -10.01 -0.95
C SER A 116 17.04 -11.15 -0.77
N GLU A 117 18.11 -11.13 -1.56
CA GLU A 117 19.23 -12.07 -1.53
C GLU A 117 19.91 -12.11 -0.15
N ARG A 118 19.86 -11.01 0.60
CA ARG A 118 20.40 -10.91 1.96
C ARG A 118 19.84 -11.98 2.89
N PHE A 119 18.58 -12.35 2.72
CA PHE A 119 17.90 -13.32 3.59
C PHE A 119 17.87 -14.73 3.00
N LEU A 120 18.27 -14.92 1.76
CA LEU A 120 18.35 -16.24 1.13
C LEU A 120 19.40 -17.11 1.83
N GLY A 121 18.96 -18.25 2.38
CA GLY A 121 19.81 -19.16 3.14
C GLY A 121 20.20 -18.66 4.55
N ALA A 122 19.76 -17.48 4.96
CA ALA A 122 20.04 -16.95 6.28
C ALA A 122 19.14 -17.56 7.36
N SER A 123 19.64 -17.58 8.60
CA SER A 123 18.80 -17.89 9.77
C SER A 123 17.77 -16.79 10.02
N GLU A 124 16.66 -17.14 10.64
CA GLU A 124 15.64 -16.16 11.04
C GLU A 124 16.26 -15.10 11.96
N PRO A 125 16.09 -13.80 11.64
CA PRO A 125 16.61 -12.72 12.48
C PRO A 125 15.98 -12.73 13.88
N THR A 126 16.81 -12.77 14.91
CA THR A 126 16.34 -12.70 16.32
C THR A 126 16.07 -11.27 16.76
N GLN A 127 16.66 -10.29 16.09
CA GLN A 127 16.45 -8.85 16.32
C GLN A 127 16.22 -8.14 15.00
N VAL A 128 15.30 -7.21 15.01
CA VAL A 128 14.97 -6.36 13.85
C VAL A 128 14.87 -4.90 14.30
N ASP A 129 15.42 -4.00 13.51
CA ASP A 129 15.70 -2.62 13.91
C ASP A 129 14.48 -1.69 13.79
N THR A 130 13.39 -2.12 13.17
CA THR A 130 12.25 -1.25 12.88
C THR A 130 10.91 -1.91 13.21
N ARG A 131 9.92 -1.08 13.56
CA ARG A 131 8.52 -1.55 13.72
C ARG A 131 8.00 -2.25 12.46
N SER A 132 8.42 -1.80 11.29
CA SER A 132 8.06 -2.41 10.02
C SER A 132 8.61 -3.84 9.91
N SER A 133 9.88 -4.04 10.26
CA SER A 133 10.51 -5.37 10.23
C SER A 133 9.83 -6.35 11.21
N VAL A 134 9.45 -5.89 12.41
CA VAL A 134 8.67 -6.70 13.36
C VAL A 134 7.34 -7.14 12.74
N LYS A 135 6.61 -6.21 12.10
CA LYS A 135 5.35 -6.52 11.43
C LYS A 135 5.53 -7.60 10.35
N TYR A 136 6.54 -7.48 9.51
CA TYR A 136 6.76 -8.45 8.44
C TYR A 136 7.26 -9.81 8.93
N GLN A 137 7.99 -9.87 10.05
CA GLN A 137 8.28 -11.17 10.70
C GLN A 137 6.99 -11.88 11.16
N LEU A 138 6.03 -11.14 11.71
CA LEU A 138 4.72 -11.72 12.08
C LEU A 138 4.00 -12.27 10.85
N ILE A 139 4.01 -11.55 9.74
CA ILE A 139 3.39 -11.99 8.48
C ILE A 139 4.10 -13.24 7.93
N ILE A 140 5.43 -13.30 7.97
CA ILE A 140 6.19 -14.50 7.60
C ILE A 140 5.78 -15.70 8.48
N LYS A 141 5.59 -15.45 9.79
CA LYS A 141 5.12 -16.51 10.70
C LYS A 141 3.70 -16.99 10.36
N GLU A 142 2.79 -16.06 10.06
CA GLU A 142 1.41 -16.39 9.62
C GLU A 142 1.38 -17.11 8.27
N PHE A 143 2.28 -16.77 7.35
CA PHE A 143 2.44 -17.43 6.05
C PHE A 143 2.84 -18.93 6.17
N GLY A 144 3.49 -19.32 7.26
CA GLY A 144 3.93 -20.69 7.53
C GLY A 144 5.34 -20.79 8.10
N GLY A 145 5.91 -19.64 8.51
CA GLY A 145 7.20 -19.52 9.19
C GLY A 145 8.39 -19.40 8.25
N TRP A 146 9.54 -19.25 8.90
CA TRP A 146 10.80 -18.94 8.21
C TRP A 146 11.23 -20.03 7.22
N SER A 147 10.98 -21.31 7.51
CA SER A 147 11.36 -22.42 6.61
C SER A 147 10.63 -22.32 5.27
N LEU A 148 9.30 -22.16 5.30
CA LEU A 148 8.51 -22.00 4.08
C LEU A 148 8.88 -20.72 3.33
N PHE A 149 9.15 -19.63 4.06
CA PHE A 149 9.63 -18.38 3.47
C PHE A 149 10.98 -18.56 2.76
N GLN A 150 11.90 -19.38 3.30
CA GLN A 150 13.17 -19.74 2.63
C GLN A 150 12.96 -20.54 1.34
N GLU A 151 11.96 -21.42 1.31
CA GLU A 151 11.59 -22.14 0.08
C GLU A 151 11.09 -21.16 -1.00
N LEU A 152 10.23 -20.22 -0.62
CA LEU A 152 9.78 -19.16 -1.51
C LEU A 152 10.94 -18.30 -2.02
N LEU A 153 11.86 -17.87 -1.15
CA LEU A 153 13.05 -17.12 -1.56
C LEU A 153 13.91 -17.87 -2.59
N LYS A 154 14.08 -19.18 -2.44
CA LYS A 154 14.84 -20.01 -3.42
C LYS A 154 14.15 -20.04 -4.78
N VAL A 155 12.84 -20.13 -4.82
CA VAL A 155 12.07 -20.08 -6.08
C VAL A 155 12.25 -18.72 -6.74
N LEU A 156 12.08 -17.63 -5.97
CA LEU A 156 12.23 -16.27 -6.48
C LEU A 156 13.64 -15.96 -6.97
N ASP A 157 14.67 -16.44 -6.29
CA ASP A 157 16.08 -16.31 -6.72
C ASP A 157 16.32 -17.01 -8.06
N GLY A 158 15.77 -18.22 -8.25
CA GLY A 158 15.83 -18.92 -9.53
C GLY A 158 15.18 -18.13 -10.67
N ILE A 159 14.02 -17.53 -10.42
CA ILE A 159 13.33 -16.69 -11.40
C ILE A 159 14.14 -15.39 -11.65
N ALA A 160 14.59 -14.73 -10.59
CA ALA A 160 15.37 -13.50 -10.68
C ALA A 160 16.63 -13.68 -11.53
N LYS A 161 17.38 -14.76 -11.31
CA LYS A 161 18.54 -15.13 -12.11
C LYS A 161 18.22 -15.36 -13.59
N SER A 162 17.09 -16.02 -13.88
CA SER A 162 16.68 -16.25 -15.27
C SER A 162 16.31 -14.96 -16.02
N HIS A 163 15.91 -13.92 -15.28
CA HIS A 163 15.56 -12.59 -15.81
C HIS A 163 16.64 -11.54 -15.60
N ASN A 164 17.81 -11.93 -15.07
CA ASN A 164 18.93 -11.03 -14.77
C ASN A 164 18.52 -9.84 -13.88
N THR A 165 17.76 -10.13 -12.82
CA THR A 165 17.24 -9.15 -11.84
C THR A 165 17.36 -9.70 -10.41
N ASP A 166 16.77 -9.02 -9.43
CA ASP A 166 16.78 -9.37 -8.02
C ASP A 166 15.43 -9.90 -7.51
N ILE A 167 15.44 -10.54 -6.34
CA ILE A 167 14.26 -11.13 -5.67
C ILE A 167 13.17 -10.07 -5.42
N GLY A 168 13.56 -8.85 -5.00
CA GLY A 168 12.61 -7.77 -4.69
C GLY A 168 11.87 -7.29 -5.93
N THR A 169 12.57 -7.21 -7.06
CA THR A 169 11.97 -6.88 -8.36
C THR A 169 10.95 -7.94 -8.79
N ILE A 170 11.28 -9.23 -8.65
CA ILE A 170 10.31 -10.32 -8.97
C ILE A 170 9.09 -10.24 -8.05
N ALA A 171 9.28 -10.03 -6.74
CA ALA A 171 8.19 -9.90 -5.79
C ALA A 171 7.28 -8.71 -6.11
N SER A 172 7.84 -7.56 -6.48
CA SER A 172 7.08 -6.37 -6.87
C SER A 172 6.39 -6.55 -8.22
N ALA A 173 7.07 -7.15 -9.20
CA ALA A 173 6.51 -7.45 -10.53
C ALA A 173 5.33 -8.42 -10.44
N TYR A 174 5.37 -9.41 -9.55
CA TYR A 174 4.24 -10.29 -9.31
C TYR A 174 3.00 -9.51 -8.87
N ILE A 175 3.15 -8.59 -7.92
CA ILE A 175 2.02 -7.84 -7.36
C ILE A 175 1.49 -6.80 -8.36
N VAL A 176 2.36 -6.08 -9.08
CA VAL A 176 1.89 -5.06 -10.04
C VAL A 176 1.07 -5.65 -11.19
N ASN A 177 1.25 -6.94 -11.48
CA ASN A 177 0.48 -7.66 -12.50
C ASN A 177 -0.81 -8.31 -11.97
N ARG A 178 -1.17 -8.11 -10.68
CA ARG A 178 -2.43 -8.65 -10.14
C ARG A 178 -3.62 -7.78 -10.54
N PRO A 179 -4.82 -8.39 -10.71
CA PRO A 179 -6.02 -7.67 -11.07
C PRO A 179 -6.33 -6.50 -10.11
N GLY A 180 -6.68 -5.34 -10.64
CA GLY A 180 -7.03 -4.15 -9.87
C GLY A 180 -5.84 -3.35 -9.33
N VAL A 181 -4.61 -3.89 -9.37
CA VAL A 181 -3.42 -3.18 -8.93
C VAL A 181 -3.03 -2.10 -9.96
N ALA A 182 -3.03 -0.85 -9.51
CA ALA A 182 -2.63 0.31 -10.31
C ALA A 182 -1.15 0.65 -10.16
N ALA A 183 -0.59 0.44 -8.95
CA ALA A 183 0.83 0.66 -8.70
C ALA A 183 1.31 -0.07 -7.44
N VAL A 184 2.62 -0.29 -7.35
CA VAL A 184 3.32 -0.74 -6.15
C VAL A 184 4.11 0.43 -5.54
N ILE A 185 4.12 0.50 -4.21
CA ILE A 185 4.83 1.52 -3.45
C ILE A 185 6.09 0.86 -2.89
N VAL A 186 7.23 1.26 -3.42
CA VAL A 186 8.53 0.74 -3.03
C VAL A 186 9.26 1.70 -2.10
N GLY A 187 10.03 1.15 -1.16
CA GLY A 187 10.81 1.92 -0.22
C GLY A 187 12.20 2.24 -0.78
N ALA A 188 12.60 3.52 -0.71
CA ALA A 188 13.94 3.96 -1.10
C ALA A 188 14.64 4.63 0.09
N ARG A 189 15.31 3.82 0.94
CA ARG A 189 16.05 4.34 2.10
C ARG A 189 17.37 5.02 1.73
N ASN A 190 17.93 4.68 0.59
CA ASN A 190 19.16 5.25 0.04
C ASN A 190 19.08 5.25 -1.50
N LEU A 191 20.04 5.93 -2.15
CA LEU A 191 20.05 6.10 -3.60
C LEU A 191 20.18 4.79 -4.37
N SER A 192 20.90 3.80 -3.84
CA SER A 192 21.07 2.50 -4.49
C SER A 192 19.75 1.74 -4.66
N HIS A 193 18.75 1.99 -3.78
CA HIS A 193 17.43 1.39 -3.94
C HIS A 193 16.62 2.02 -5.08
N LEU A 194 16.95 3.24 -5.52
CA LEU A 194 16.30 3.87 -6.67
C LEU A 194 16.77 3.29 -8.00
N GLU A 195 18.00 2.77 -8.04
CA GLU A 195 18.58 2.16 -9.25
C GLU A 195 18.06 0.73 -9.43
N SER A 196 17.73 0.02 -8.34
CA SER A 196 17.22 -1.36 -8.38
C SER A 196 15.70 -1.46 -8.51
N ASN A 197 14.95 -0.42 -8.09
CA ASN A 197 13.48 -0.37 -8.18
C ASN A 197 13.02 0.25 -9.51
#